data_063dcf9ef7dd3928d6f02f823017945f
#
_entry.id   063dcf9ef7dd3928d6f02f823017945f
#
_cell.length_a   1.000
_cell.length_b   1.000
_cell.length_c   1.000
_cell.angle_alpha   90.00
_cell.angle_beta   90.00
_cell.angle_gamma   90.00
#
_symmetry.space_group_name_H-M   'P 1'
#
loop_
_entity.id
_entity.type
_entity.pdbx_description
1 polymer ?
#
loop_
_entity_poly.entity_id
_entity_poly.type
_entity_poly.pdbx_seq_one_letter_code
_entity_poly.pdbx_strand_id
1 'polypeptide(L)'
;TSATAAMRGNANQHSHSSAMGSRKMLCQTLNAEFSSKGIHTVHIVIDGAVDAPDTLGKILGPELYQKLRETKGMEHDGLLLPEKIAETYYHLSQQHRSAWTYEIDLRAFSDPAWWNSVTMLEN
;
A
#
# COMPACT_ATOMS: atom_id res chain seq x y z
N THR A 1 8.18 0.37 1.78
CA THR A 1 6.76 -0.04 1.60
C THR A 1 6.07 -0.14 2.95
N SER A 2 4.86 0.42 3.05
CA SER A 2 4.00 0.28 4.21
C SER A 2 2.56 -0.07 3.78
N ALA A 3 1.62 0.18 4.66
CA ALA A 3 0.22 -0.16 4.45
C ALA A 3 -0.67 0.96 5.00
N THR A 4 -1.97 0.83 4.80
CA THR A 4 -3.00 1.70 5.40
C THR A 4 -2.70 2.01 6.88
N ALA A 5 -2.23 1.00 7.61
CA ALA A 5 -1.92 1.09 9.04
C ALA A 5 -0.79 2.07 9.40
N ALA A 6 0.02 2.52 8.43
CA ALA A 6 1.00 3.58 8.65
C ALA A 6 0.36 4.98 8.69
N MET A 7 -0.83 5.10 8.11
CA MET A 7 -1.54 6.37 7.94
C MET A 7 -2.76 6.48 8.85
N ARG A 8 -3.30 5.36 9.30
CA ARG A 8 -4.50 5.30 10.15
C ARG A 8 -4.42 4.15 11.13
N GLY A 9 -4.57 4.44 12.42
CA GLY A 9 -4.65 3.42 13.47
C GLY A 9 -6.05 2.85 13.56
N ASN A 10 -6.23 1.61 13.13
CA ASN A 10 -7.48 0.89 13.25
C ASN A 10 -7.48 0.01 14.51
N ALA A 11 -8.66 -0.23 15.07
CA ALA A 11 -8.83 -1.14 16.19
C ALA A 11 -8.27 -2.53 15.83
N ASN A 12 -7.71 -3.21 16.82
CA ASN A 12 -7.14 -4.55 16.71
C ASN A 12 -5.90 -4.68 15.79
N GLN A 13 -5.29 -3.56 15.40
CA GLN A 13 -4.08 -3.54 14.57
C GLN A 13 -2.87 -2.94 15.30
N HIS A 14 -2.73 -3.20 16.59
CA HIS A 14 -1.68 -2.58 17.42
C HIS A 14 -0.27 -2.81 16.87
N SER A 15 0.12 -4.07 16.68
CA SER A 15 1.45 -4.42 16.18
C SER A 15 1.65 -4.00 14.73
N HIS A 16 0.64 -4.19 13.90
CA HIS A 16 0.70 -3.81 12.47
C HIS A 16 0.84 -2.30 12.30
N SER A 17 0.04 -1.51 13.00
CA SER A 17 0.13 -0.05 12.96
C SER A 17 1.46 0.46 13.49
N SER A 18 1.97 -0.12 14.58
CA SER A 18 3.27 0.24 15.14
C SER A 18 4.40 -0.04 14.15
N ALA A 19 4.40 -1.22 13.53
CA ALA A 19 5.41 -1.59 12.53
C ALA A 19 5.35 -0.70 11.29
N MET A 20 4.17 -0.48 10.74
CA MET A 20 4.00 0.34 9.54
C MET A 20 4.28 1.82 9.80
N GLY A 21 3.88 2.35 10.95
CA GLY A 21 4.22 3.70 11.38
C GLY A 21 5.73 3.89 11.54
N SER A 22 6.43 2.89 12.05
CA SER A 22 7.89 2.89 12.12
C SER A 22 8.53 3.00 10.74
N ARG A 23 8.02 2.28 9.75
CA ARG A 23 8.52 2.37 8.36
C ARG A 23 8.34 3.77 7.79
N LYS A 24 7.21 4.42 8.07
CA LYS A 24 6.97 5.79 7.64
C LYS A 24 8.03 6.74 8.20
N MET A 25 8.30 6.67 9.50
CA MET A 25 9.31 7.53 10.13
C MET A 25 10.72 7.19 9.65
N LEU A 26 11.04 5.93 9.46
CA LEU A 26 12.32 5.50 8.89
C LEU A 26 12.56 6.14 7.52
N CYS A 27 11.55 6.15 6.65
CA CYS A 27 11.65 6.78 5.33
C CYS A 27 11.95 8.28 5.44
N GLN A 28 11.33 8.99 6.38
CA GLN A 28 11.62 10.41 6.61
C GLN A 28 13.07 10.61 7.04
N THR A 29 13.56 9.81 7.98
CA THR A 29 14.94 9.87 8.46
C THR A 29 15.94 9.59 7.35
N LEU A 30 15.69 8.55 6.55
CA LEU A 30 16.55 8.20 5.42
C LEU A 30 16.57 9.31 4.37
N ASN A 31 15.43 9.90 4.07
CA ASN A 31 15.38 11.02 3.14
C ASN A 31 16.14 12.25 3.65
N ALA A 32 15.95 12.58 4.93
CA ALA A 32 16.63 13.71 5.56
C ALA A 32 18.17 13.55 5.54
N GLU A 33 18.65 12.33 5.76
CA GLU A 33 20.08 12.05 5.83
C GLU A 33 20.74 11.87 4.46
N PHE A 34 20.07 11.20 3.52
CA PHE A 34 20.71 10.68 2.31
C PHE A 34 20.27 11.36 1.00
N SER A 35 19.20 12.16 0.98
CA SER A 35 18.75 12.78 -0.27
C SER A 35 19.81 13.68 -0.90
N SER A 36 20.56 14.44 -0.07
CA SER A 36 21.65 15.29 -0.54
C SER A 36 22.84 14.49 -1.09
N LYS A 37 22.90 13.21 -0.79
CA LYS A 37 23.94 12.29 -1.30
C LYS A 37 23.48 11.56 -2.55
N GLY A 38 22.33 11.93 -3.13
CA GLY A 38 21.81 11.35 -4.35
C GLY A 38 21.06 10.03 -4.15
N ILE A 39 20.63 9.72 -2.93
CA ILE A 39 19.85 8.51 -2.64
C ILE A 39 18.37 8.89 -2.59
N HIS A 40 17.58 8.25 -3.43
CA HIS A 40 16.14 8.44 -3.54
C HIS A 40 15.40 7.47 -2.63
N THR A 41 14.80 8.00 -1.57
CA THR A 41 13.98 7.21 -0.64
C THR A 41 12.51 7.54 -0.86
N VAL A 42 11.70 6.53 -1.13
CA VAL A 42 10.25 6.70 -1.35
C VAL A 42 9.48 5.87 -0.35
N HIS A 43 8.51 6.49 0.32
CA HIS A 43 7.54 5.79 1.15
C HIS A 43 6.30 5.47 0.30
N ILE A 44 6.06 4.18 0.09
CA ILE A 44 4.93 3.71 -0.70
C ILE A 44 3.92 3.04 0.23
N VAL A 45 2.73 3.62 0.30
CA VAL A 45 1.62 3.11 1.11
C VAL A 45 0.77 2.22 0.23
N ILE A 46 0.68 0.94 0.56
CA ILE A 46 -0.24 0.00 -0.09
C ILE A 46 -1.57 0.07 0.68
N ASP A 47 -2.48 0.86 0.15
CA ASP A 47 -3.75 1.16 0.81
C ASP A 47 -4.87 0.25 0.30
N GLY A 48 -4.78 -1.02 0.64
CA GLY A 48 -5.77 -2.02 0.28
C GLY A 48 -5.19 -3.43 0.20
N ALA A 49 -6.05 -4.36 -0.16
CA ALA A 49 -5.66 -5.76 -0.30
C ALA A 49 -4.99 -6.01 -1.65
N VAL A 50 -3.92 -6.79 -1.63
CA VAL A 50 -3.17 -7.18 -2.82
C VAL A 50 -3.63 -8.57 -3.27
N ASP A 51 -3.89 -8.72 -4.56
CA ASP A 51 -4.24 -10.02 -5.16
C ASP A 51 -3.00 -10.92 -5.23
N ALA A 52 -2.58 -11.44 -4.08
CA ALA A 52 -1.38 -12.21 -3.90
C ALA A 52 -1.69 -13.58 -3.26
N PRO A 53 -1.60 -14.67 -4.03
CA PRO A 53 -1.90 -16.01 -3.50
C PRO A 53 -0.97 -16.43 -2.36
N ASP A 54 0.27 -15.96 -2.38
CA ASP A 54 1.29 -16.35 -1.39
C ASP A 54 1.18 -15.61 -0.05
N THR A 55 0.39 -14.57 0.02
CA THR A 55 0.13 -13.81 1.25
C THR A 55 -1.35 -13.84 1.60
N LEU A 56 -2.16 -13.04 0.94
CA LEU A 56 -3.59 -12.98 1.19
C LEU A 56 -4.26 -14.34 1.01
N GLY A 57 -3.88 -15.09 -0.04
CA GLY A 57 -4.43 -16.41 -0.30
C GLY A 57 -4.10 -17.42 0.80
N LYS A 58 -2.92 -17.36 1.39
CA LYS A 58 -2.53 -18.23 2.51
C LYS A 58 -3.23 -17.86 3.81
N ILE A 59 -3.46 -16.58 4.05
CA ILE A 59 -4.16 -16.10 5.25
C ILE A 59 -5.64 -16.49 5.21
N LEU A 60 -6.30 -16.31 4.08
CA LEU A 60 -7.73 -16.56 3.92
C LEU A 60 -8.07 -18.02 3.63
N GLY A 61 -7.15 -18.77 3.03
CA GLY A 61 -7.43 -20.10 2.48
C GLY A 61 -8.05 -20.02 1.08
N PRO A 62 -7.99 -21.13 0.31
CA PRO A 62 -8.33 -21.13 -1.12
C PRO A 62 -9.78 -20.72 -1.42
N GLU A 63 -10.74 -21.17 -0.64
CA GLU A 63 -12.14 -20.88 -0.91
C GLU A 63 -12.49 -19.41 -0.67
N LEU A 64 -12.08 -18.87 0.48
CA LEU A 64 -12.35 -17.47 0.84
C LEU A 64 -11.57 -16.50 -0.07
N TYR A 65 -10.35 -16.85 -0.42
CA TYR A 65 -9.55 -16.06 -1.35
C TYR A 65 -10.19 -16.02 -2.74
N GLN A 66 -10.64 -17.15 -3.25
CA GLN A 66 -11.32 -17.19 -4.54
C GLN A 66 -12.62 -16.37 -4.52
N LYS A 67 -13.39 -16.49 -3.46
CA LYS A 67 -14.60 -15.68 -3.28
C LYS A 67 -14.30 -14.19 -3.25
N LEU A 68 -13.23 -13.78 -2.57
CA LEU A 68 -12.79 -12.40 -2.53
C LEU A 68 -12.39 -11.90 -3.92
N ARG A 69 -11.68 -12.71 -4.69
CA ARG A 69 -11.33 -12.37 -6.08
C ARG A 69 -12.56 -12.18 -6.96
N GLU A 70 -13.56 -13.03 -6.83
CA GLU A 70 -14.81 -12.95 -7.61
C GLU A 70 -15.65 -11.73 -7.22
N THR A 71 -15.70 -11.39 -5.94
CA THR A 71 -16.59 -10.32 -5.45
C THR A 71 -15.93 -8.94 -5.45
N LYS A 72 -14.63 -8.85 -5.27
CA LYS A 72 -13.91 -7.59 -5.13
C LYS A 72 -12.80 -7.40 -6.16
N GLY A 73 -12.13 -8.46 -6.58
CA GLY A 73 -11.09 -8.43 -7.61
C GLY A 73 -11.65 -8.53 -9.01
N MET A 74 -10.90 -9.16 -9.89
CA MET A 74 -11.31 -9.49 -11.27
C MET A 74 -12.01 -8.31 -11.98
N GLU A 75 -13.30 -8.42 -12.25
CA GLU A 75 -14.08 -7.40 -12.99
C GLU A 75 -14.41 -6.14 -12.17
N HIS A 76 -14.18 -6.17 -10.86
CA HIS A 76 -14.50 -5.06 -9.97
C HIS A 76 -13.32 -4.13 -9.69
N ASP A 77 -12.11 -4.54 -10.07
CA ASP A 77 -10.86 -3.79 -9.83
C ASP A 77 -10.71 -3.31 -8.37
N GLY A 78 -11.07 -4.18 -7.44
CA GLY A 78 -11.03 -3.89 -6.01
C GLY A 78 -9.84 -4.50 -5.28
N LEU A 79 -8.96 -5.20 -5.98
CA LEU A 79 -7.71 -5.74 -5.46
C LEU A 79 -6.53 -5.15 -6.24
N LEU A 80 -5.47 -4.79 -5.51
CA LEU A 80 -4.24 -4.32 -6.13
C LEU A 80 -3.52 -5.49 -6.82
N LEU A 81 -3.16 -5.30 -8.08
CA LEU A 81 -2.43 -6.31 -8.84
C LEU A 81 -0.92 -6.14 -8.62
N PRO A 82 -0.19 -7.20 -8.22
CA PRO A 82 1.25 -7.11 -7.97
C PRO A 82 2.05 -6.53 -9.13
N GLU A 83 1.75 -6.93 -10.36
CA GLU A 83 2.42 -6.44 -11.55
C GLU A 83 2.21 -4.94 -11.77
N LYS A 84 1.06 -4.40 -11.39
CA LYS A 84 0.78 -2.96 -11.50
C LYS A 84 1.45 -2.16 -10.39
N ILE A 85 1.57 -2.73 -9.21
CA ILE A 85 2.40 -2.17 -8.14
C ILE A 85 3.85 -2.10 -8.60
N ALA A 86 4.36 -3.15 -9.21
CA ALA A 86 5.73 -3.22 -9.70
C ALA A 86 6.02 -2.16 -10.78
N GLU A 87 5.08 -1.88 -11.67
CA GLU A 87 5.21 -0.81 -12.67
C GLU A 87 5.44 0.56 -12.01
N THR A 88 4.71 0.84 -10.93
CA THR A 88 4.89 2.09 -10.16
C THR A 88 6.26 2.15 -9.51
N TYR A 89 6.73 1.06 -8.92
CA TYR A 89 8.07 1.00 -8.31
C TYR A 89 9.15 1.28 -9.35
N TYR A 90 9.03 0.68 -10.53
CA TYR A 90 9.98 0.93 -11.61
C TYR A 90 9.95 2.40 -12.04
N HIS A 91 8.78 2.99 -12.22
CA HIS A 91 8.65 4.41 -12.55
C HIS A 91 9.35 5.31 -11.53
N LEU A 92 9.14 5.06 -10.23
CA LEU A 92 9.78 5.82 -9.16
C LEU A 92 11.30 5.72 -9.23
N SER A 93 11.83 4.55 -9.56
CA SER A 93 13.27 4.32 -9.68
C SER A 93 13.90 5.09 -10.84
N GLN A 94 13.11 5.50 -11.82
CA GLN A 94 13.58 6.21 -13.04
C GLN A 94 13.39 7.73 -12.96
N GLN A 95 12.82 8.25 -11.88
CA GLN A 95 12.58 9.68 -11.75
C GLN A 95 13.87 10.50 -11.75
N HIS A 96 13.84 11.61 -12.47
CA HIS A 96 14.92 12.59 -12.40
C HIS A 96 14.95 13.25 -11.02
N ARG A 97 16.16 13.52 -10.51
CA ARG A 97 16.34 14.06 -9.15
C ARG A 97 15.70 15.43 -8.92
N SER A 98 15.39 16.18 -9.97
CA SER A 98 14.68 17.45 -9.86
C SER A 98 13.19 17.30 -9.50
N ALA A 99 12.66 16.09 -9.57
CA ALA A 99 11.25 15.81 -9.30
C ALA A 99 11.09 14.41 -8.67
N TRP A 100 11.76 14.19 -7.55
CA TRP A 100 11.65 12.94 -6.81
C TRP A 100 10.38 12.88 -5.97
N THR A 101 9.64 11.83 -6.12
CA THR A 101 8.51 11.50 -5.24
C THR A 101 9.04 11.05 -3.88
N TYR A 102 8.52 11.62 -2.80
CA TYR A 102 8.85 11.16 -1.45
C TYR A 102 7.81 10.16 -0.92
N GLU A 103 6.53 10.48 -1.02
CA GLU A 103 5.46 9.63 -0.49
C GLU A 103 4.31 9.53 -1.49
N ILE A 104 3.84 8.31 -1.71
CA ILE A 104 2.64 8.05 -2.53
C ILE A 104 1.81 6.95 -1.88
N ASP A 105 0.52 6.91 -2.18
CA ASP A 105 -0.33 5.78 -1.88
C ASP A 105 -0.82 5.11 -3.17
N LEU A 106 -0.97 3.78 -3.10
CA LEU A 106 -1.56 2.98 -4.17
C LEU A 106 -2.83 2.32 -3.62
N ARG A 107 -3.89 2.39 -4.39
CA ARG A 107 -5.21 1.90 -3.99
C ARG A 107 -5.95 1.40 -5.21
N ALA A 108 -6.70 0.33 -5.05
CA ALA A 108 -7.56 -0.18 -6.09
C ALA A 108 -8.71 0.81 -6.36
N PHE A 109 -9.15 0.87 -7.60
CA PHE A 109 -10.17 1.81 -8.08
C PHE A 109 -11.43 1.83 -7.21
N SER A 110 -11.92 0.68 -6.80
CA SER A 110 -13.17 0.58 -6.04
C SER A 110 -12.99 0.58 -4.51
N ASP A 111 -11.77 0.74 -4.02
CA ASP A 111 -11.52 0.83 -2.58
C ASP A 111 -11.61 2.27 -2.07
N PRO A 112 -12.17 2.50 -0.88
CA PRO A 112 -12.13 3.82 -0.24
C PRO A 112 -10.70 4.17 0.20
N ALA A 113 -10.36 5.44 0.08
CA ALA A 113 -9.07 5.93 0.55
C ALA A 113 -8.94 5.85 2.07
N TRP A 114 -7.71 5.69 2.58
CA TRP A 114 -7.44 5.64 4.03
C TRP A 114 -7.93 6.89 4.78
N TRP A 115 -7.96 8.03 4.11
CA TRP A 115 -8.41 9.31 4.68
C TRP A 115 -9.93 9.53 4.54
N ASN A 116 -10.64 8.63 3.85
CA ASN A 116 -12.09 8.71 3.68
C ASN A 116 -12.78 7.95 4.82
N SER A 117 -13.66 8.62 5.55
CA SER A 117 -14.39 8.02 6.66
C SER A 117 -15.62 7.22 6.26
N VAL A 118 -15.97 7.17 4.98
CA VAL A 118 -17.09 6.35 4.49
C VAL A 118 -16.76 4.89 4.73
N THR A 119 -17.58 4.23 5.55
CA THR A 119 -17.45 2.80 5.81
C THR A 119 -18.13 2.02 4.70
N MET A 120 -17.67 0.77 4.48
CA MET A 120 -18.30 -0.13 3.51
C MET A 120 -19.78 -0.45 3.82
N LEU A 121 -20.26 -0.09 5.01
CA LEU A 121 -21.65 -0.26 5.42
C LEU A 121 -22.56 0.89 4.97
N GLU A 122 -21.99 1.97 4.45
CA GLU A 122 -22.72 3.17 4.00
C GLU A 122 -22.91 3.19 2.48
N ASN A 123 -22.41 2.20 1.78
CA ASN A 123 -22.47 2.06 0.33
C ASN A 123 -23.48 0.98 -0.08
#